data_d7357f4e598ec163f8970f50a1bf70bc
#
_entry.id   d7357f4e598ec163f8970f50a1bf70bc
#
_cell.length_a   1.000
_cell.length_b   1.000
_cell.length_c   1.000
_cell.angle_alpha   90.00
_cell.angle_beta   90.00
_cell.angle_gamma   90.00
#
_symmetry.space_group_name_H-M   'P 1'
#
loop_
_entity.id
_entity.type
_entity.pdbx_description
1 polymer ?
#
loop_
_entity_poly.entity_id
_entity_poly.type
_entity_poly.pdbx_seq_one_letter_code
_entity_poly.pdbx_strand_id
1 'polypeptide(L)'
;MITSILPIISISLNDDIINDIDKLQKNLGFTGRSEIVRAGLRNIIAEQKERDILQGKLAALLLIIHQERDDDQVTNMRHDFEEIVTTHIHSKIDQDRCVELFLLKGDAELIRNMTKKFQTNKKLEHVKLIAM
;
A
#
# COMPACT_ATOMS: atom_id res chain seq x y z
N MET A 1 -13.66 25.32 30.65
CA MET A 1 -13.27 25.03 29.25
C MET A 1 -11.92 24.32 29.25
N ILE A 2 -11.85 23.13 28.71
CA ILE A 2 -10.60 22.35 28.65
C ILE A 2 -9.88 22.76 27.38
N THR A 3 -8.67 23.30 27.52
CA THR A 3 -7.82 23.60 26.38
C THR A 3 -7.05 22.34 26.01
N SER A 4 -7.28 21.81 24.82
CA SER A 4 -6.57 20.67 24.28
C SER A 4 -5.16 21.10 23.83
N ILE A 5 -4.13 20.50 24.41
CA ILE A 5 -2.74 20.71 23.99
C ILE A 5 -2.41 19.60 22.98
N LEU A 6 -2.05 19.99 21.76
CA LEU A 6 -1.60 19.04 20.75
C LEU A 6 -0.18 18.59 21.07
N PRO A 7 0.06 17.28 21.18
CA PRO A 7 1.41 16.79 21.36
C PRO A 7 2.27 17.07 20.12
N ILE A 8 3.55 17.33 20.35
CA ILE A 8 4.53 17.52 19.29
C ILE A 8 5.41 16.28 19.25
N ILE A 9 5.54 15.66 18.08
CA ILE A 9 6.44 14.55 17.85
C ILE A 9 7.46 14.93 16.78
N SER A 10 8.66 14.35 16.89
CA SER A 10 9.72 14.56 15.93
C SER A 10 9.94 13.30 15.11
N ILE A 11 10.12 13.46 13.80
CA ILE A 11 10.35 12.36 12.89
C ILE A 11 11.58 12.67 12.05
N SER A 12 12.47 11.69 11.91
CA SER A 12 13.62 11.79 11.02
C SER A 12 13.23 11.37 9.61
N LEU A 13 13.50 12.23 8.65
CA LEU A 13 13.25 11.96 7.23
C LEU A 13 14.55 12.21 6.46
N ASN A 14 14.81 11.39 5.44
CA ASN A 14 15.95 11.62 4.57
C ASN A 14 15.69 12.81 3.63
N ASP A 15 16.74 13.32 3.00
CA ASP A 15 16.66 14.50 2.15
C ASP A 15 15.74 14.29 0.94
N ASP A 16 15.71 13.10 0.38
CA ASP A 16 14.86 12.80 -0.78
C ASP A 16 13.38 12.94 -0.43
N ILE A 17 12.98 12.40 0.70
CA ILE A 17 11.59 12.52 1.18
C ILE A 17 11.24 13.96 1.50
N ILE A 18 12.16 14.71 2.10
CA ILE A 18 11.94 16.13 2.39
C ILE A 18 11.74 16.91 1.10
N ASN A 19 12.56 16.65 0.08
CA ASN A 19 12.40 17.29 -1.23
C ASN A 19 11.07 16.94 -1.88
N ASP A 20 10.63 15.69 -1.78
CA ASP A 20 9.35 15.26 -2.30
C ASP A 20 8.18 15.93 -1.57
N ILE A 21 8.26 16.05 -0.25
CA ILE A 21 7.27 16.77 0.54
C ILE A 21 7.16 18.24 0.09
N ASP A 22 8.28 18.89 -0.15
CA ASP A 22 8.29 20.30 -0.56
C ASP A 22 7.67 20.48 -1.95
N LYS A 23 7.93 19.55 -2.87
CA LYS A 23 7.30 19.53 -4.20
C LYS A 23 5.80 19.29 -4.12
N LEU A 24 5.37 18.33 -3.31
CA LEU A 24 3.95 18.03 -3.09
C LEU A 24 3.22 19.22 -2.48
N GLN A 25 3.83 19.85 -1.49
CA GLN A 25 3.26 21.04 -0.87
C GLN A 25 2.97 22.12 -1.91
N LYS A 26 3.93 22.41 -2.75
CA LYS A 26 3.83 23.43 -3.79
C LYS A 26 2.78 23.06 -4.85
N ASN A 27 2.83 21.81 -5.35
CA ASN A 27 1.96 21.36 -6.43
C ASN A 27 0.50 21.20 -6.02
N LEU A 28 0.25 20.78 -4.78
CA LEU A 28 -1.08 20.52 -4.27
C LEU A 28 -1.67 21.71 -3.47
N GLY A 29 -0.90 22.76 -3.25
CA GLY A 29 -1.38 23.95 -2.56
C GLY A 29 -1.53 23.83 -1.05
N PHE A 30 -0.80 22.92 -0.42
CA PHE A 30 -0.79 22.82 1.04
C PHE A 30 0.02 23.95 1.67
N THR A 31 -0.35 24.33 2.89
CA THR A 31 0.25 25.48 3.59
C THR A 31 1.61 25.18 4.23
N GLY A 32 1.96 23.90 4.45
CA GLY A 32 3.22 23.54 5.07
C GLY A 32 3.48 22.04 5.09
N ARG A 33 4.68 21.68 5.53
CA ARG A 33 5.13 20.27 5.62
C ARG A 33 4.25 19.44 6.56
N SER A 34 3.89 20.01 7.72
CA SER A 34 3.06 19.30 8.69
C SER A 34 1.69 18.93 8.10
N GLU A 35 1.14 19.78 7.27
CA GLU A 35 -0.15 19.51 6.65
C GLU A 35 -0.09 18.39 5.62
N ILE A 36 0.98 18.35 4.80
CA ILE A 36 1.25 17.24 3.87
C ILE A 36 1.37 15.92 4.65
N VAL A 37 2.16 15.91 5.71
CA VAL A 37 2.36 14.70 6.52
C VAL A 37 1.04 14.24 7.14
N ARG A 38 0.25 15.16 7.70
CA ARG A 38 -1.07 14.83 8.25
C ARG A 38 -2.01 14.26 7.18
N ALA A 39 -2.02 14.84 6.00
CA ALA A 39 -2.84 14.37 4.89
C ALA A 39 -2.45 12.94 4.47
N GLY A 40 -1.16 12.67 4.35
CA GLY A 40 -0.65 11.34 4.05
C GLY A 40 -1.01 10.29 5.10
N LEU A 41 -0.86 10.65 6.37
CA LEU A 41 -1.24 9.77 7.48
C LEU A 41 -2.75 9.51 7.51
N ARG A 42 -3.57 10.53 7.28
CA ARG A 42 -5.03 10.35 7.20
C ARG A 42 -5.43 9.38 6.09
N ASN A 43 -4.75 9.45 4.95
CA ASN A 43 -5.00 8.53 3.85
C ASN A 43 -4.67 7.07 4.23
N ILE A 44 -3.52 6.84 4.85
CA ILE A 44 -3.12 5.51 5.30
C ILE A 44 -4.10 4.97 6.34
N ILE A 45 -4.50 5.81 7.29
CA ILE A 45 -5.46 5.44 8.32
C ILE A 45 -6.82 5.08 7.71
N ALA A 46 -7.29 5.87 6.75
CA ALA A 46 -8.56 5.62 6.06
C ALA A 46 -8.52 4.30 5.29
N GLU A 47 -7.44 4.03 4.56
CA GLU A 47 -7.25 2.75 3.84
C GLU A 47 -7.27 1.56 4.79
N GLN A 48 -6.61 1.68 5.94
CA GLN A 48 -6.57 0.61 6.93
C GLN A 48 -7.95 0.36 7.53
N LYS A 49 -8.71 1.40 7.84
CA LYS A 49 -10.07 1.27 8.35
C LYS A 49 -11.01 0.60 7.36
N GLU A 50 -10.89 0.94 6.08
CA GLU A 50 -11.68 0.28 5.03
C GLU A 50 -11.39 -1.22 4.98
N ARG A 51 -10.13 -1.62 5.12
CA ARG A 51 -9.75 -3.04 5.16
C ARG A 51 -10.28 -3.76 6.39
N ASP A 52 -10.23 -3.10 7.55
CA ASP A 52 -10.63 -3.70 8.81
C ASP A 52 -12.13 -4.01 8.88
N ILE A 53 -12.95 -3.28 8.12
CA ILE A 53 -14.40 -3.54 8.07
C ILE A 53 -14.79 -4.63 7.07
N LEU A 54 -13.86 -5.11 6.24
CA LEU A 54 -14.14 -6.21 5.31
C LEU A 54 -14.36 -7.49 6.10
N GLN A 55 -15.48 -8.15 5.84
CA GLN A 55 -15.88 -9.38 6.53
C GLN A 55 -16.45 -10.41 5.57
N GLY A 56 -16.37 -11.68 5.97
CA GLY A 56 -16.94 -12.77 5.21
C GLY A 56 -16.17 -13.06 3.93
N LYS A 57 -16.85 -13.66 2.98
CA LYS A 57 -16.29 -13.97 1.66
C LYS A 57 -16.51 -12.79 0.73
N LEU A 58 -15.45 -12.36 0.07
CA LEU A 58 -15.50 -11.25 -0.86
C LEU A 58 -14.54 -11.48 -2.02
N ALA A 59 -14.69 -10.63 -3.04
CA ALA A 59 -13.74 -10.54 -4.14
C ALA A 59 -12.94 -9.25 -4.03
N ALA A 60 -11.70 -9.29 -4.48
CA ALA A 60 -10.82 -8.14 -4.45
C ALA A 60 -9.78 -8.24 -5.57
N LEU A 61 -9.22 -7.11 -5.93
CA LEU A 61 -8.10 -7.01 -6.84
C LEU A 61 -6.88 -6.52 -6.08
N LEU A 62 -5.79 -7.28 -6.14
CA LEU A 62 -4.51 -6.88 -5.57
C LEU A 62 -3.53 -6.59 -6.70
N LEU A 63 -3.04 -5.35 -6.75
CA LEU A 63 -2.04 -4.91 -7.71
C LEU A 63 -0.71 -4.74 -6.99
N ILE A 64 0.36 -5.30 -7.58
CA ILE A 64 1.72 -5.07 -7.10
C ILE A 64 2.63 -4.68 -8.25
N ILE A 65 3.63 -3.85 -7.95
CA ILE A 65 4.72 -3.49 -8.87
C ILE A 65 6.01 -3.85 -8.18
N HIS A 66 6.88 -4.57 -8.90
CA HIS A 66 8.17 -4.99 -8.37
C HIS A 66 9.23 -5.00 -9.47
N GLN A 67 10.49 -5.06 -9.06
CA GLN A 67 11.60 -5.25 -9.97
C GLN A 67 11.59 -6.68 -10.54
N GLU A 68 11.98 -6.85 -11.77
CA GLU A 68 12.05 -8.16 -12.43
C GLU A 68 12.92 -9.15 -11.63
N ARG A 69 14.00 -8.66 -11.03
CA ARG A 69 14.90 -9.47 -10.20
C ARG A 69 14.23 -10.06 -8.95
N ASP A 70 13.08 -9.54 -8.55
CA ASP A 70 12.33 -10.01 -7.38
C ASP A 70 11.19 -10.97 -7.72
N ASP A 71 11.08 -11.41 -8.99
CA ASP A 71 10.04 -12.32 -9.48
C ASP A 71 9.93 -13.59 -8.66
N ASP A 72 11.06 -14.24 -8.35
CA ASP A 72 11.04 -15.50 -7.59
C ASP A 72 10.49 -15.32 -6.19
N GLN A 73 10.83 -14.21 -5.55
CA GLN A 73 10.32 -13.90 -4.22
C GLN A 73 8.82 -13.66 -4.25
N VAL A 74 8.32 -12.91 -5.22
CA VAL A 74 6.88 -12.65 -5.39
C VAL A 74 6.13 -13.95 -5.67
N THR A 75 6.67 -14.81 -6.52
CA THR A 75 6.10 -16.13 -6.82
C THR A 75 6.00 -16.99 -5.56
N ASN A 76 7.04 -17.01 -4.75
CA ASN A 76 7.05 -17.76 -3.50
C ASN A 76 6.01 -17.25 -2.50
N MET A 77 5.88 -15.91 -2.40
CA MET A 77 4.86 -15.30 -1.55
C MET A 77 3.44 -15.64 -2.01
N ARG A 78 3.21 -15.62 -3.33
CA ARG A 78 1.92 -15.96 -3.93
C ARG A 78 1.49 -17.39 -3.62
N HIS A 79 2.43 -18.35 -3.61
CA HIS A 79 2.13 -19.76 -3.35
C HIS A 79 1.46 -19.99 -1.99
N ASP A 80 1.71 -19.13 -1.01
CA ASP A 80 1.07 -19.22 0.31
C ASP A 80 -0.43 -18.89 0.27
N PHE A 81 -0.91 -18.31 -0.83
CA PHE A 81 -2.30 -17.83 -0.97
C PHE A 81 -3.02 -18.38 -2.21
N GLU A 82 -2.57 -19.50 -2.73
CA GLU A 82 -3.14 -20.09 -3.96
C GLU A 82 -4.64 -20.33 -3.87
N GLU A 83 -5.15 -20.66 -2.69
CA GLU A 83 -6.58 -20.96 -2.49
C GLU A 83 -7.50 -19.76 -2.74
N ILE A 84 -7.00 -18.54 -2.63
CA ILE A 84 -7.79 -17.33 -2.85
C ILE A 84 -7.48 -16.63 -4.19
N VAL A 85 -6.45 -17.04 -4.90
CA VAL A 85 -6.10 -16.47 -6.20
C VAL A 85 -6.86 -17.17 -7.30
N THR A 86 -7.81 -16.48 -7.92
CA THR A 86 -8.61 -17.03 -9.02
C THR A 86 -8.00 -16.75 -10.39
N THR A 87 -7.39 -15.60 -10.55
CA THR A 87 -6.74 -15.18 -11.79
C THR A 87 -5.49 -14.39 -11.45
N HIS A 88 -4.46 -14.60 -12.21
CA HIS A 88 -3.18 -13.92 -12.04
C HIS A 88 -2.68 -13.44 -13.41
N ILE A 89 -2.33 -12.18 -13.51
CA ILE A 89 -1.72 -11.57 -14.68
C ILE A 89 -0.37 -11.02 -14.26
N HIS A 90 0.67 -11.40 -14.99
CA HIS A 90 2.02 -10.90 -14.83
C HIS A 90 2.46 -10.28 -16.14
N SER A 91 2.85 -9.02 -16.12
CA SER A 91 3.31 -8.32 -17.31
C SER A 91 4.51 -7.44 -16.99
N LYS A 92 5.39 -7.34 -17.95
CA LYS A 92 6.51 -6.42 -17.89
C LYS A 92 6.01 -5.01 -18.24
N ILE A 93 6.32 -4.02 -17.41
CA ILE A 93 5.93 -2.62 -17.64
C ILE A 93 7.02 -1.90 -18.44
N ASP A 94 8.26 -2.09 -18.05
CA ASP A 94 9.44 -1.52 -18.70
C ASP A 94 10.62 -2.49 -18.57
N GLN A 95 11.85 -2.03 -18.80
CA GLN A 95 13.03 -2.90 -18.82
C GLN A 95 13.26 -3.66 -17.51
N ASP A 96 12.93 -3.05 -16.39
CA ASP A 96 13.30 -3.55 -15.07
C ASP A 96 12.12 -3.87 -14.16
N ARG A 97 10.90 -3.44 -14.52
CA ARG A 97 9.74 -3.53 -13.63
C ARG A 97 8.62 -4.39 -14.21
N CYS A 98 7.97 -5.09 -13.32
CA CYS A 98 6.80 -5.91 -13.61
C CYS A 98 5.59 -5.44 -12.81
N VAL A 99 4.41 -5.59 -13.39
CA VAL A 99 3.13 -5.46 -12.70
C VAL A 99 2.51 -6.85 -12.58
N GLU A 100 1.96 -7.14 -11.41
CA GLU A 100 1.15 -8.34 -11.21
C GLU A 100 -0.21 -7.94 -10.66
N LEU A 101 -1.24 -8.54 -11.23
CA LEU A 101 -2.63 -8.38 -10.82
C LEU A 101 -3.17 -9.72 -10.37
N PHE A 102 -3.68 -9.75 -9.14
CA PHE A 102 -4.32 -10.95 -8.59
C PHE A 102 -5.79 -10.67 -8.38
N LEU A 103 -6.63 -11.43 -9.06
CA LEU A 103 -8.05 -11.46 -8.73
C LEU A 103 -8.24 -12.45 -7.60
N LEU A 104 -8.68 -11.95 -6.45
CA LEU A 104 -8.81 -12.71 -5.22
C LEU A 104 -10.28 -12.97 -4.92
N LYS A 105 -10.57 -14.18 -4.43
CA LYS A 105 -11.90 -14.53 -3.96
C LYS A 105 -11.77 -15.47 -2.77
N GLY A 106 -12.32 -15.09 -1.64
CA GLY A 106 -12.23 -15.89 -0.42
C GLY A 106 -12.51 -15.07 0.82
N ASP A 107 -12.10 -15.62 1.96
CA ASP A 107 -12.31 -14.95 3.23
C ASP A 107 -11.52 -13.64 3.32
N ALA A 108 -12.19 -12.62 3.85
CA ALA A 108 -11.60 -11.30 4.05
C ALA A 108 -10.31 -11.37 4.86
N GLU A 109 -10.23 -12.26 5.84
CA GLU A 109 -9.03 -12.43 6.66
C GLU A 109 -7.82 -12.89 5.82
N LEU A 110 -8.03 -13.87 4.93
CA LEU A 110 -6.96 -14.35 4.04
C LEU A 110 -6.53 -13.27 3.05
N ILE A 111 -7.48 -12.50 2.53
CA ILE A 111 -7.19 -11.38 1.64
C ILE A 111 -6.38 -10.30 2.37
N ARG A 112 -6.75 -9.97 3.61
CA ARG A 112 -5.96 -9.05 4.44
C ARG A 112 -4.56 -9.57 4.71
N ASN A 113 -4.42 -10.86 5.03
CA ASN A 113 -3.12 -11.46 5.31
C ASN A 113 -2.21 -11.41 4.09
N MET A 114 -2.73 -11.72 2.91
CA MET A 114 -1.98 -11.62 1.66
C MET A 114 -1.55 -10.17 1.39
N THR A 115 -2.47 -9.22 1.50
CA THR A 115 -2.20 -7.80 1.30
C THR A 115 -1.12 -7.31 2.25
N LYS A 116 -1.23 -7.67 3.52
CA LYS A 116 -0.25 -7.29 4.56
C LYS A 116 1.13 -7.86 4.25
N LYS A 117 1.21 -9.12 3.85
CA LYS A 117 2.48 -9.76 3.52
C LYS A 117 3.19 -9.05 2.37
N PHE A 118 2.44 -8.69 1.32
CA PHE A 118 3.01 -7.95 0.20
C PHE A 118 3.38 -6.52 0.60
N GLN A 119 2.52 -5.83 1.34
CA GLN A 119 2.76 -4.45 1.76
C GLN A 119 3.98 -4.27 2.65
N THR A 120 4.28 -5.24 3.49
CA THR A 120 5.42 -5.17 4.40
C THR A 120 6.73 -5.59 3.75
N ASN A 121 6.70 -6.06 2.51
CA ASN A 121 7.90 -6.39 1.76
C ASN A 121 8.50 -5.12 1.13
N LYS A 122 9.69 -4.74 1.61
CA LYS A 122 10.37 -3.52 1.20
C LYS A 122 10.84 -3.53 -0.27
N LYS A 123 10.90 -4.69 -0.91
CA LYS A 123 11.32 -4.84 -2.31
C LYS A 123 10.20 -4.52 -3.29
N LEU A 124 8.95 -4.46 -2.82
CA LEU A 124 7.82 -4.10 -3.67
C LEU A 124 7.66 -2.58 -3.71
N GLU A 125 7.55 -2.04 -4.92
CA GLU A 125 7.44 -0.60 -5.12
C GLU A 125 6.04 -0.09 -4.85
N HIS A 126 5.04 -0.90 -5.15
CA HIS A 126 3.65 -0.50 -5.03
C HIS A 126 2.77 -1.70 -4.71
N VAL A 127 1.88 -1.54 -3.76
CA VAL A 127 0.89 -2.55 -3.38
C VAL A 127 -0.45 -1.87 -3.17
N LYS A 128 -1.46 -2.26 -3.93
CA LYS A 128 -2.80 -1.68 -3.83
C LYS A 128 -3.87 -2.77 -3.84
N LEU A 129 -4.76 -2.72 -2.85
CA LEU A 129 -5.94 -3.58 -2.76
C LEU A 129 -7.19 -2.79 -3.11
N ILE A 130 -8.01 -3.36 -3.99
CA ILE A 130 -9.32 -2.82 -4.33
C ILE A 130 -10.35 -3.90 -4.02
N ALA A 131 -11.18 -3.66 -3.01
CA ALA A 131 -12.28 -4.56 -2.68
C ALA A 131 -13.45 -4.33 -3.66
N MET A 132 -14.10 -5.42 -4.07
CA MET A 132 -15.21 -5.39 -5.01
C MET A 132 -16.51 -5.85 -4.37
#